data_313134a6fb13e79dc9e07e8f341c4687
#
_entry.id   313134a6fb13e79dc9e07e8f341c4687
#
_cell.length_a   1.000
_cell.length_b   1.000
_cell.length_c   1.000
_cell.angle_alpha   90.00
_cell.angle_beta   90.00
_cell.angle_gamma   90.00
#
_symmetry.space_group_name_H-M   'P 1'
#
loop_
_entity.id
_entity.type
_entity.pdbx_description
1 polymer ?
#
loop_
_entity_poly.entity_id
_entity_poly.type
_entity_poly.pdbx_seq_one_letter_code
_entity_poly.pdbx_strand_id
1 'polypeptide(L)'
;MYHFLNLDNKTRSIMISELEQDIKNSLFYEPSSIKPEYISSYKLLLRKYFEVGHIESLEKALTPLCFKAEDKNGRKIPSNIAQTIAFSDFNRYYARAILVRAIDEGKSVSIYRAKQSLKERTESKTLVLLCNL
;
A
#
# COMPACT_ATOMS: atom_id res chain seq x y z
N MET A 1 8.03 6.53 -10.59
CA MET A 1 8.23 5.13 -10.16
C MET A 1 8.61 5.09 -8.69
N TYR A 2 8.00 4.18 -7.95
CA TYR A 2 8.29 4.03 -6.52
C TYR A 2 9.44 3.04 -6.32
N HIS A 3 10.31 3.33 -5.36
CA HIS A 3 11.46 2.49 -5.04
C HIS A 3 11.32 1.96 -3.61
N PHE A 4 11.06 0.66 -3.48
CA PHE A 4 10.98 -0.04 -2.20
C PHE A 4 12.22 -0.89 -2.05
N LEU A 5 13.19 -0.40 -1.29
CA LEU A 5 14.55 -0.94 -1.27
C LEU A 5 14.68 -2.33 -0.65
N ASN A 6 13.75 -2.70 0.23
CA ASN A 6 13.79 -4.01 0.91
C ASN A 6 12.65 -4.93 0.47
N LEU A 7 12.13 -4.76 -0.74
CA LEU A 7 10.98 -5.52 -1.24
C LEU A 7 11.44 -6.87 -1.82
N ASP A 8 12.06 -7.68 -0.99
CA ASP A 8 12.47 -9.04 -1.31
C ASP A 8 11.41 -10.06 -0.89
N ASN A 9 11.68 -11.33 -1.13
CA ASN A 9 10.72 -12.40 -0.83
C ASN A 9 10.32 -12.45 0.64
N LYS A 10 11.25 -12.19 1.55
CA LYS A 10 10.97 -12.19 2.98
C LYS A 10 10.01 -11.06 3.36
N THR A 11 10.28 -9.86 2.87
CA THR A 11 9.40 -8.71 3.10
C THR A 11 8.01 -8.97 2.53
N ARG A 12 7.94 -9.49 1.30
CA ARG A 12 6.66 -9.80 0.65
C ARG A 12 5.85 -10.83 1.42
N SER A 13 6.51 -11.87 1.94
CA SER A 13 5.84 -12.88 2.76
C SER A 13 5.25 -12.29 4.03
N ILE A 14 5.97 -11.37 4.68
CA ILE A 14 5.48 -10.69 5.87
C ILE A 14 4.30 -9.78 5.53
N MET A 15 4.37 -9.05 4.40
CA MET A 15 3.25 -8.22 3.94
C MET A 15 1.98 -9.04 3.78
N ILE A 16 2.07 -10.21 3.15
CA ILE A 16 0.94 -11.10 2.95
C ILE A 16 0.42 -11.62 4.29
N SER A 17 1.30 -12.03 5.19
CA SER A 17 0.94 -12.51 6.51
C SER A 17 0.19 -11.45 7.31
N GLU A 18 0.67 -10.20 7.28
CA GLU A 18 0.02 -9.09 7.97
C GLU A 18 -1.35 -8.78 7.37
N LEU A 19 -1.47 -8.83 6.06
CA LEU A 19 -2.75 -8.65 5.38
C LEU A 19 -3.75 -9.72 5.80
N GLU A 20 -3.33 -10.97 5.78
CA GLU A 20 -4.20 -12.11 6.15
C GLU A 20 -4.64 -12.02 7.60
N GLN A 21 -3.76 -11.60 8.51
CA GLN A 21 -4.12 -11.38 9.91
C GLN A 21 -5.15 -10.27 10.06
N ASP A 22 -4.97 -9.17 9.35
CA ASP A 22 -5.93 -8.07 9.40
C ASP A 22 -7.30 -8.51 8.91
N ILE A 23 -7.36 -9.27 7.84
CA ILE A 23 -8.62 -9.77 7.29
C ILE A 23 -9.28 -10.72 8.29
N LYS A 24 -8.51 -11.66 8.84
CA LYS A 24 -9.01 -12.64 9.81
C LYS A 24 -9.57 -11.98 11.07
N ASN A 25 -8.91 -10.92 11.55
CA ASN A 25 -9.26 -10.24 12.79
C ASN A 25 -10.19 -9.04 12.58
N SER A 26 -10.71 -8.86 11.36
CA SER A 26 -11.58 -7.73 10.99
C SER A 26 -10.93 -6.37 11.24
N LEU A 27 -9.62 -6.30 11.07
CA LEU A 27 -8.85 -5.07 11.21
C LEU A 27 -8.45 -4.45 9.87
N PHE A 28 -8.85 -5.07 8.76
CA PHE A 28 -8.54 -4.55 7.44
C PHE A 28 -9.30 -3.25 7.19
N TYR A 29 -8.56 -2.19 6.82
CA TYR A 29 -9.16 -0.92 6.46
C TYR A 29 -9.70 -1.02 5.03
N GLU A 30 -11.03 -0.92 4.89
CA GLU A 30 -11.68 -0.94 3.58
C GLU A 30 -11.74 0.49 3.03
N PRO A 31 -11.08 0.76 1.88
CA PRO A 31 -11.15 2.11 1.30
C PRO A 31 -12.58 2.49 1.00
N SER A 32 -13.01 3.64 1.54
CA SER A 32 -14.39 4.08 1.41
C SER A 32 -14.78 4.46 -0.03
N SER A 33 -13.79 4.75 -0.87
CA SER A 33 -14.01 5.10 -2.28
C SER A 33 -14.23 3.90 -3.18
N ILE A 34 -13.91 2.68 -2.71
CA ILE A 34 -14.18 1.46 -3.46
C ILE A 34 -15.60 1.01 -3.17
N LYS A 35 -16.34 0.62 -4.21
CA LYS A 35 -17.69 0.10 -4.05
C LYS A 35 -17.67 -1.17 -3.20
N PRO A 36 -18.65 -1.37 -2.30
CA PRO A 36 -18.65 -2.55 -1.42
C PRO A 36 -18.55 -3.87 -2.14
N GLU A 37 -19.17 -4.01 -3.32
CA GLU A 37 -19.13 -5.24 -4.10
C GLU A 37 -17.76 -5.58 -4.66
N TYR A 38 -16.83 -4.62 -4.68
CA TYR A 38 -15.45 -4.83 -5.17
C TYR A 38 -14.43 -5.02 -4.05
N ILE A 39 -14.82 -4.90 -2.78
CA ILE A 39 -13.86 -5.00 -1.67
C ILE A 39 -13.21 -6.38 -1.61
N SER A 40 -13.98 -7.45 -1.80
CA SER A 40 -13.41 -8.81 -1.80
C SER A 40 -12.39 -8.99 -2.91
N SER A 41 -12.67 -8.50 -4.10
CA SER A 41 -11.73 -8.52 -5.23
C SER A 41 -10.48 -7.70 -4.94
N TYR A 42 -10.64 -6.55 -4.28
CA TYR A 42 -9.53 -5.70 -3.90
C TYR A 42 -8.57 -6.41 -2.95
N LYS A 43 -9.08 -7.12 -1.94
CA LYS A 43 -8.25 -7.90 -1.03
C LYS A 43 -7.41 -8.94 -1.78
N LEU A 44 -7.99 -9.59 -2.77
CA LEU A 44 -7.26 -10.56 -3.60
C LEU A 44 -6.19 -9.88 -4.44
N LEU A 45 -6.47 -8.69 -4.97
CA LEU A 45 -5.49 -7.91 -5.72
C LEU A 45 -4.30 -7.50 -4.84
N LEU A 46 -4.56 -7.05 -3.61
CA LEU A 46 -3.50 -6.72 -2.67
C LEU A 46 -2.58 -7.93 -2.44
N ARG A 47 -3.17 -9.08 -2.13
CA ARG A 47 -2.41 -10.30 -1.89
C ARG A 47 -1.54 -10.65 -3.11
N LYS A 48 -2.13 -10.60 -4.30
CA LYS A 48 -1.42 -10.92 -5.54
C LYS A 48 -0.21 -10.00 -5.75
N TYR A 49 -0.40 -8.69 -5.61
CA TYR A 49 0.66 -7.74 -5.91
C TYR A 49 1.65 -7.54 -4.77
N PHE A 50 1.32 -7.98 -3.55
CA PHE A 50 2.31 -8.16 -2.50
C PHE A 50 3.25 -9.31 -2.82
N GLU A 51 2.74 -10.35 -3.50
CA GLU A 51 3.54 -11.52 -3.86
C GLU A 51 4.44 -11.27 -5.07
N VAL A 52 3.89 -10.69 -6.14
CA VAL A 52 4.60 -10.66 -7.44
C VAL A 52 4.61 -9.29 -8.13
N GLY A 53 4.09 -8.26 -7.51
CA GLY A 53 3.92 -6.98 -8.20
C GLY A 53 4.52 -5.79 -7.47
N HIS A 54 4.08 -4.63 -7.88
CA HIS A 54 4.50 -3.35 -7.35
C HIS A 54 3.28 -2.44 -7.21
N ILE A 55 3.49 -1.23 -6.67
CA ILE A 55 2.41 -0.23 -6.56
C ILE A 55 1.78 0.04 -7.93
N GLU A 56 2.61 0.19 -8.95
CA GLU A 56 2.15 0.50 -10.30
C GLU A 56 1.24 -0.59 -10.86
N SER A 57 1.55 -1.85 -10.54
CA SER A 57 0.72 -2.99 -10.94
C SER A 57 -0.65 -2.93 -10.26
N LEU A 58 -0.67 -2.63 -8.97
CA LEU A 58 -1.90 -2.51 -8.21
C LEU A 58 -2.74 -1.34 -8.71
N GLU A 59 -2.11 -0.20 -8.95
CA GLU A 59 -2.80 0.98 -9.49
C GLU A 59 -3.50 0.67 -10.80
N LYS A 60 -2.82 -0.01 -11.72
CA LYS A 60 -3.38 -0.37 -13.02
C LYS A 60 -4.55 -1.35 -12.89
N ALA A 61 -4.51 -2.23 -11.89
CA ALA A 61 -5.58 -3.19 -11.66
C ALA A 61 -6.83 -2.55 -11.08
N LEU A 62 -6.72 -1.39 -10.47
CA LEU A 62 -7.85 -0.64 -9.91
C LEU A 62 -8.52 0.16 -11.02
N THR A 63 -9.45 -0.48 -11.74
CA THR A 63 -10.16 0.15 -12.84
C THR A 63 -11.20 1.15 -12.33
N PRO A 64 -11.61 2.13 -13.17
CA PRO A 64 -12.63 3.11 -12.74
C PRO A 64 -13.95 2.52 -12.28
N LEU A 65 -14.29 1.33 -12.75
CA LEU A 65 -15.57 0.68 -12.40
C LEU A 65 -15.67 0.33 -10.91
N CYS A 66 -14.54 0.12 -10.23
CA CYS A 66 -14.57 -0.27 -8.82
C CYS A 66 -14.76 0.90 -7.86
N PHE A 67 -14.70 2.15 -8.36
CA PHE A 67 -14.80 3.33 -7.53
C PHE A 67 -16.19 3.94 -7.56
N LYS A 68 -16.59 4.51 -6.41
CA LYS A 68 -17.81 5.31 -6.33
C LYS A 68 -17.63 6.60 -7.13
N ALA A 69 -18.73 7.18 -7.61
CA ALA A 69 -18.68 8.47 -8.29
C ALA A 69 -18.44 9.61 -7.29
N GLU A 70 -19.01 9.50 -6.10
CA GLU A 70 -18.98 10.52 -5.06
C GLU A 70 -18.74 9.89 -3.70
N ASP A 71 -18.15 10.67 -2.78
CA ASP A 71 -17.99 10.25 -1.39
C ASP A 71 -19.32 10.44 -0.61
N LYS A 72 -19.30 10.13 0.67
CA LYS A 72 -20.48 10.24 1.54
C LYS A 72 -21.00 11.69 1.70
N ASN A 73 -20.15 12.67 1.38
CA ASN A 73 -20.50 14.09 1.47
C ASN A 73 -20.90 14.67 0.11
N GLY A 74 -21.05 13.84 -0.91
CA GLY A 74 -21.42 14.28 -2.25
C GLY A 74 -20.27 14.89 -3.06
N ARG A 75 -19.03 14.76 -2.58
CA ARG A 75 -17.87 15.25 -3.29
C ARG A 75 -17.40 14.23 -4.32
N LYS A 76 -17.03 14.72 -5.50
CA LYS A 76 -16.52 13.85 -6.55
C LYS A 76 -15.24 13.15 -6.11
N ILE A 77 -15.18 11.85 -6.35
CA ILE A 77 -13.96 11.07 -6.09
C ILE A 77 -12.85 11.57 -7.02
N PRO A 78 -11.64 11.85 -6.50
CA PRO A 78 -10.53 12.34 -7.31
C PRO A 78 -10.14 11.37 -8.43
N SER A 79 -9.69 11.90 -9.57
CA SER A 79 -9.28 11.09 -10.72
C SER A 79 -8.04 10.24 -10.43
N ASN A 80 -7.22 10.64 -9.43
CA ASN A 80 -6.02 9.89 -9.04
C ASN A 80 -6.25 8.95 -7.86
N ILE A 81 -7.50 8.58 -7.59
CA ILE A 81 -7.83 7.76 -6.43
C ILE A 81 -7.13 6.39 -6.45
N ALA A 82 -6.99 5.79 -7.62
CA ALA A 82 -6.30 4.50 -7.76
C ALA A 82 -4.85 4.60 -7.29
N GLN A 83 -4.15 5.66 -7.67
CA GLN A 83 -2.77 5.89 -7.24
C GLN A 83 -2.69 6.09 -5.73
N THR A 84 -3.60 6.89 -5.19
CA THR A 84 -3.63 7.18 -3.75
C THR A 84 -3.86 5.91 -2.93
N ILE A 85 -4.84 5.09 -3.31
CA ILE A 85 -5.15 3.86 -2.60
C ILE A 85 -4.01 2.85 -2.73
N ALA A 86 -3.49 2.67 -3.95
CA ALA A 86 -2.41 1.72 -4.18
C ALA A 86 -1.18 2.07 -3.33
N PHE A 87 -0.78 3.34 -3.32
CA PHE A 87 0.36 3.76 -2.51
C PHE A 87 0.07 3.59 -1.01
N SER A 88 -1.08 4.05 -0.55
CA SER A 88 -1.41 4.01 0.88
C SER A 88 -1.38 2.59 1.42
N ASP A 89 -2.03 1.66 0.75
CA ASP A 89 -2.13 0.30 1.24
C ASP A 89 -0.84 -0.48 1.04
N PHE A 90 -0.20 -0.34 -0.12
CA PHE A 90 1.08 -1.02 -0.35
C PHE A 90 2.13 -0.56 0.66
N ASN A 91 2.25 0.75 0.85
CA ASN A 91 3.22 1.29 1.80
C ASN A 91 2.91 0.92 3.24
N ARG A 92 1.62 0.87 3.61
CA ARG A 92 1.23 0.47 4.98
C ARG A 92 1.75 -0.91 5.33
N TYR A 93 1.52 -1.89 4.46
CA TYR A 93 1.95 -3.26 4.71
C TYR A 93 3.46 -3.43 4.52
N TYR A 94 4.06 -2.69 3.59
CA TYR A 94 5.50 -2.65 3.46
C TYR A 94 6.16 -2.11 4.74
N ALA A 95 5.68 -1.00 5.27
CA ALA A 95 6.22 -0.42 6.50
C ALA A 95 6.10 -1.38 7.69
N ARG A 96 4.95 -2.05 7.81
CA ARG A 96 4.76 -3.06 8.86
C ARG A 96 5.75 -4.22 8.72
N ALA A 97 5.96 -4.69 7.49
CA ALA A 97 6.90 -5.77 7.22
C ALA A 97 8.34 -5.36 7.57
N ILE A 98 8.72 -4.14 7.22
CA ILE A 98 10.06 -3.62 7.55
C ILE A 98 10.26 -3.55 9.05
N LEU A 99 9.26 -3.10 9.81
CA LEU A 99 9.34 -3.06 11.28
C LEU A 99 9.47 -4.46 11.88
N VAL A 100 8.70 -5.43 11.36
CA VAL A 100 8.80 -6.82 11.81
C VAL A 100 10.21 -7.36 11.56
N ARG A 101 10.74 -7.15 10.36
CA ARG A 101 12.10 -7.59 10.01
C ARG A 101 13.16 -6.93 10.90
N ALA A 102 13.03 -5.63 11.14
CA ALA A 102 13.99 -4.91 11.97
C ALA A 102 14.02 -5.47 13.39
N ILE A 103 12.86 -5.77 13.96
CA ILE A 103 12.77 -6.38 15.30
C ILE A 103 13.41 -7.77 15.29
N ASP A 104 13.04 -8.61 14.32
CA ASP A 104 13.53 -9.99 14.25
C ASP A 104 15.04 -10.06 14.00
N GLU A 105 15.57 -9.15 13.19
CA GLU A 105 16.97 -9.18 12.76
C GLU A 105 17.87 -8.26 13.59
N GLY A 106 17.30 -7.54 14.56
CA GLY A 106 18.05 -6.61 15.40
C GLY A 106 18.61 -5.43 14.59
N LYS A 107 17.87 -4.97 13.59
CA LYS A 107 18.30 -3.88 12.70
C LYS A 107 17.56 -2.59 13.02
N SER A 108 18.16 -1.47 12.61
CA SER A 108 17.49 -0.18 12.69
C SER A 108 16.68 0.09 11.44
N VAL A 109 15.75 1.05 11.54
CA VAL A 109 14.97 1.49 10.39
C VAL A 109 15.26 2.97 10.13
N SER A 110 15.11 3.37 8.88
CA SER A 110 15.19 4.78 8.50
C SER A 110 14.06 5.11 7.53
N ILE A 111 13.79 6.40 7.40
CA ILE A 111 12.76 6.89 6.49
C ILE A 111 13.44 7.46 5.26
N TYR A 112 12.96 7.10 4.07
CA TYR A 112 13.48 7.64 2.83
C TYR A 112 12.33 7.95 1.88
N ARG A 113 12.62 8.74 0.84
CA ARG A 113 11.62 9.09 -0.16
C ARG A 113 11.60 8.02 -1.25
N ALA A 114 10.46 7.33 -1.39
CA ALA A 114 10.30 6.26 -2.38
C ALA A 114 10.16 6.80 -3.81
N LYS A 115 9.65 8.03 -3.96
CA LYS A 115 9.43 8.65 -5.25
C LYS A 115 9.92 10.08 -5.22
N GLN A 116 10.84 10.43 -6.12
CA GLN A 116 11.28 11.80 -6.29
C GLN A 116 10.28 12.58 -7.14
N SER A 117 10.00 13.80 -6.74
CA SER A 117 9.16 14.70 -7.51
C SER A 117 9.99 15.90 -7.97
N LEU A 118 9.55 16.52 -9.07
CA LEU A 118 10.22 17.71 -9.62
C LEU A 118 10.14 18.91 -8.66
N LYS A 119 9.14 18.92 -7.79
CA LYS A 119 8.99 19.91 -6.74
C LYS A 119 9.09 19.24 -5.39
N GLU A 120 10.19 19.46 -4.71
CA GLU A 120 10.36 18.96 -3.35
C GLU A 120 9.54 19.81 -2.39
N ARG A 121 8.74 19.14 -1.58
CA ARG A 121 8.06 19.76 -0.45
C ARG A 121 8.71 19.26 0.81
N THR A 122 8.75 20.13 1.84
CA THR A 122 9.23 19.75 3.17
C THR A 122 8.43 18.57 3.73
N GLU A 123 7.14 18.47 3.40
CA GLU A 123 6.29 17.36 3.78
C GLU A 123 6.09 16.47 2.57
N SER A 124 6.66 15.27 2.60
CA SER A 124 6.51 14.33 1.51
C SER A 124 5.56 13.21 1.90
N LYS A 125 4.52 13.03 1.10
CA LYS A 125 3.57 11.92 1.26
C LYS A 125 4.12 10.59 0.73
N THR A 126 5.32 10.60 0.15
CA THR A 126 5.94 9.43 -0.45
C THR A 126 7.09 8.87 0.39
N LEU A 127 7.13 9.18 1.69
CA LEU A 127 8.11 8.63 2.59
C LEU A 127 7.78 7.18 2.94
N VAL A 128 8.78 6.33 2.90
CA VAL A 128 8.66 4.93 3.28
C VAL A 128 9.80 4.54 4.21
N LEU A 129 9.66 3.39 4.86
CA LEU A 129 10.68 2.89 5.78
C LEU A 129 11.72 2.05 5.04
N LEU A 130 12.96 2.11 5.51
CA LEU A 130 14.06 1.28 5.06
C LEU A 130 14.60 0.52 6.26
N CYS A 131 14.72 -0.79 6.12
CA CYS A 131 15.44 -1.60 7.12
C CYS A 131 16.93 -1.58 6.78
N ASN A 132 17.75 -1.23 7.74
CA ASN A 132 19.20 -1.25 7.58
C ASN A 132 19.70 -2.68 7.77
N LEU A 133 19.77 -3.41 6.69
CA LEU A 133 20.21 -4.80 6.68
C LEU A 133 21.72 -4.94 6.61
#